data_a998000d7a133c783a8553e3371679e0
#
_entry.id   a998000d7a133c783a8553e3371679e0
#
_cell.length_a   1.000
_cell.length_b   1.000
_cell.length_c   1.000
_cell.angle_alpha   90.00
_cell.angle_beta   90.00
_cell.angle_gamma   90.00
#
_symmetry.space_group_name_H-M   'P 1'
#
loop_
_entity.id
_entity.type
_entity.pdbx_description
1 polymer ?
#
loop_
_entity_poly.entity_id
_entity_poly.type
_entity_poly.pdbx_seq_one_letter_code
_entity_poly.pdbx_strand_id
1 'polypeptide(L)'
;MKVIELKDVKKSYGKQEILHGINLDVEEGSIHGLVGRNGCGKTTLIKCITGIYEQDQGQILICGEEVFENPKVKAKVGYVADSNQYFDGYHIDEMIEFYKQMYPTFEEKAFKDYNQSIGLDVSKRIRELSKGQAMSCLLYTSP
;
A
#
# COMPACT_ATOMS: atom_id res chain seq x y z
N MET A 1 -13.74 12.11 9.41
CA MET A 1 -12.39 12.57 9.85
C MET A 1 -11.44 12.44 8.68
N LYS A 2 -10.55 13.43 8.42
CA LYS A 2 -9.53 13.30 7.38
C LYS A 2 -8.49 12.30 7.82
N VAL A 3 -8.25 11.29 6.98
CA VAL A 3 -7.25 10.24 7.23
C VAL A 3 -5.98 10.43 6.41
N ILE A 4 -6.08 11.10 5.24
CA ILE A 4 -4.92 11.52 4.45
C ILE A 4 -5.10 12.98 4.10
N GLU A 5 -4.07 13.78 4.33
CA GLU A 5 -4.03 15.20 3.94
C GLU A 5 -2.72 15.49 3.22
N LEU A 6 -2.82 16.06 2.02
CA LEU A 6 -1.69 16.54 1.23
C LEU A 6 -1.81 18.05 1.09
N LYS A 7 -0.73 18.77 1.40
CA LYS A 7 -0.66 20.23 1.31
C LYS A 7 0.55 20.65 0.49
N ASP A 8 0.29 21.18 -0.71
CA ASP A 8 1.29 21.69 -1.66
C ASP A 8 2.46 20.71 -1.92
N VAL A 9 2.12 19.41 -2.10
CA VAL A 9 3.12 18.36 -2.23
C VAL A 9 3.81 18.42 -3.58
N LYS A 10 5.15 18.57 -3.56
CA LYS A 10 6.00 18.58 -4.75
C LYS A 10 7.04 17.47 -4.68
N LYS A 11 7.35 16.91 -5.85
CA LYS A 11 8.39 15.89 -6.01
C LYS A 11 9.03 15.98 -7.37
N SER A 12 10.36 15.95 -7.40
CA SER A 12 11.16 15.98 -8.62
C SER A 12 12.14 14.82 -8.68
N TYR A 13 12.51 14.41 -9.88
CA TYR A 13 13.63 13.53 -10.14
C TYR A 13 14.65 14.27 -11.00
N GLY A 14 15.77 14.66 -10.38
CA GLY A 14 16.74 15.54 -11.01
C GLY A 14 16.10 16.89 -11.37
N LYS A 15 16.07 17.21 -12.66
CA LYS A 15 15.49 18.48 -13.15
C LYS A 15 14.01 18.38 -13.52
N GLN A 16 13.42 17.20 -13.47
CA GLN A 16 12.04 16.97 -13.86
C GLN A 16 11.12 16.97 -12.63
N GLU A 17 10.28 17.99 -12.51
CA GLU A 17 9.21 18.03 -11.54
C GLU A 17 8.09 17.06 -11.95
N ILE A 18 7.66 16.20 -11.05
CA ILE A 18 6.62 15.18 -11.28
C ILE A 18 5.34 15.51 -10.53
N LEU A 19 5.46 15.99 -9.30
CA LEU A 19 4.32 16.47 -8.50
C LEU A 19 4.43 17.99 -8.37
N HIS A 20 3.41 18.68 -8.81
CA HIS A 20 3.40 20.13 -9.00
C HIS A 20 2.51 20.84 -7.95
N GLY A 21 2.70 20.56 -6.67
CA GLY A 21 1.89 21.19 -5.61
C GLY A 21 0.52 20.51 -5.46
N ILE A 22 0.52 19.23 -5.15
CA ILE A 22 -0.71 18.44 -4.99
C ILE A 22 -1.36 18.75 -3.65
N ASN A 23 -2.66 19.05 -3.70
CA ASN A 23 -3.53 19.20 -2.54
C ASN A 23 -4.64 18.16 -2.63
N LEU A 24 -4.81 17.35 -1.57
CA LEU A 24 -5.79 16.28 -1.51
C LEU A 24 -6.18 16.00 -0.08
N ASP A 25 -7.46 15.82 0.17
CA ASP A 25 -7.99 15.32 1.43
C ASP A 25 -8.75 14.01 1.18
N VAL A 26 -8.50 13.02 1.98
CA VAL A 26 -9.23 11.74 1.97
C VAL A 26 -9.87 11.53 3.34
N GLU A 27 -11.16 11.27 3.34
CA GLU A 27 -11.91 11.03 4.58
C GLU A 27 -11.98 9.54 4.92
N GLU A 28 -12.10 9.27 6.20
CA GLU A 28 -12.28 7.92 6.74
C GLU A 28 -13.48 7.21 6.09
N GLY A 29 -13.31 5.92 5.76
CA GLY A 29 -14.35 5.10 5.14
C GLY A 29 -14.64 5.43 3.67
N SER A 30 -13.89 6.36 3.05
CA SER A 30 -14.08 6.72 1.65
C SER A 30 -13.17 5.88 0.72
N ILE A 31 -13.59 5.77 -0.54
CA ILE A 31 -12.81 5.17 -1.63
C ILE A 31 -12.48 6.27 -2.64
N HIS A 32 -11.19 6.49 -2.88
CA HIS A 32 -10.72 7.46 -3.84
C HIS A 32 -10.00 6.79 -5.01
N GLY A 33 -10.42 7.11 -6.23
CA GLY A 33 -9.76 6.68 -7.46
C GLY A 33 -8.74 7.72 -7.93
N LEU A 34 -7.49 7.30 -8.15
CA LEU A 34 -6.44 8.14 -8.72
C LEU A 34 -6.32 7.85 -10.22
N VAL A 35 -6.86 8.75 -11.04
CA VAL A 35 -6.92 8.59 -12.51
C VAL A 35 -5.98 9.57 -13.19
N GLY A 36 -5.29 9.12 -14.24
CA GLY A 36 -4.40 9.94 -15.02
C GLY A 36 -3.60 9.12 -16.03
N ARG A 37 -2.96 9.80 -16.99
CA ARG A 37 -2.12 9.17 -18.03
C ARG A 37 -0.92 8.46 -17.40
N ASN A 38 -0.36 7.49 -18.13
CA ASN A 38 0.89 6.86 -17.71
C ASN A 38 2.01 7.91 -17.64
N GLY A 39 2.82 7.85 -16.57
CA GLY A 39 3.91 8.81 -16.35
C GLY A 39 3.50 10.14 -15.71
N CYS A 40 2.21 10.39 -15.39
CA CYS A 40 1.78 11.65 -14.77
C CYS A 40 2.05 11.76 -13.25
N GLY A 41 2.75 10.80 -12.65
CA GLY A 41 3.14 10.86 -11.23
C GLY A 41 2.27 10.09 -10.25
N LYS A 42 1.24 9.32 -10.68
CA LYS A 42 0.37 8.53 -9.77
C LYS A 42 1.16 7.64 -8.81
N THR A 43 2.06 6.84 -9.36
CA THR A 43 2.91 5.92 -8.55
C THR A 43 3.82 6.70 -7.62
N THR A 44 4.37 7.83 -8.06
CA THR A 44 5.19 8.71 -7.23
C THR A 44 4.38 9.27 -6.07
N LEU A 45 3.17 9.75 -6.35
CA LEU A 45 2.26 10.27 -5.31
C LEU A 45 1.93 9.20 -4.27
N ILE A 46 1.55 7.99 -4.70
CA ILE A 46 1.26 6.88 -3.80
C ILE A 46 2.49 6.54 -2.94
N LYS A 47 3.68 6.48 -3.53
CA LYS A 47 4.92 6.22 -2.79
C LYS A 47 5.28 7.32 -1.78
N CYS A 48 4.92 8.57 -2.06
CA CYS A 48 5.05 9.66 -1.08
C CYS A 48 4.01 9.51 0.05
N ILE A 49 2.73 9.23 -0.28
CA ILE A 49 1.66 9.02 0.71
C ILE A 49 2.00 7.85 1.65
N THR A 50 2.61 6.78 1.13
CA THR A 50 3.01 5.61 1.93
C THR A 50 4.34 5.80 2.67
N GLY A 51 4.99 6.95 2.51
CA GLY A 51 6.28 7.27 3.14
C GLY A 51 7.46 6.43 2.60
N ILE A 52 7.31 5.81 1.41
CA ILE A 52 8.42 5.14 0.71
C ILE A 52 9.37 6.21 0.13
N TYR A 53 8.80 7.30 -0.39
CA TYR A 53 9.57 8.45 -0.86
C TYR A 53 9.24 9.67 -0.01
N GLU A 54 10.26 10.47 0.29
CA GLU A 54 10.10 11.79 0.85
C GLU A 54 9.67 12.77 -0.25
N GLN A 55 8.71 13.64 0.04
CA GLN A 55 8.39 14.79 -0.81
C GLN A 55 9.49 15.86 -0.72
N ASP A 56 9.68 16.61 -1.79
CA ASP A 56 10.67 17.69 -1.81
C ASP A 56 10.14 18.97 -1.14
N GLN A 57 8.81 19.20 -1.23
CA GLN A 57 8.12 20.31 -0.59
C GLN A 57 6.69 19.90 -0.20
N GLY A 58 6.10 20.68 0.69
CA GLY A 58 4.75 20.46 1.17
C GLY A 58 4.70 19.47 2.35
N GLN A 59 3.50 19.02 2.66
CA GLN A 59 3.25 18.17 3.82
C GLN A 59 2.32 17.03 3.48
N ILE A 60 2.62 15.83 4.00
CA ILE A 60 1.75 14.65 3.89
C ILE A 60 1.47 14.15 5.30
N LEU A 61 0.19 14.20 5.68
CA LEU A 61 -0.29 13.76 6.98
C LEU A 61 -1.18 12.53 6.82
N ILE A 62 -0.98 11.55 7.69
CA ILE A 62 -1.89 10.40 7.87
C ILE A 62 -2.40 10.43 9.30
N CYS A 63 -3.72 10.52 9.46
CA CYS A 63 -4.37 10.72 10.76
C CYS A 63 -3.76 11.90 11.54
N GLY A 64 -3.41 12.99 10.86
CA GLY A 64 -2.84 14.20 11.45
C GLY A 64 -1.34 14.18 11.77
N GLU A 65 -0.65 13.09 11.48
CA GLU A 65 0.79 12.94 11.74
C GLU A 65 1.57 12.76 10.43
N GLU A 66 2.79 13.30 10.34
CA GLU A 66 3.66 13.12 9.16
C GLU A 66 4.06 11.66 8.97
N VAL A 67 4.02 11.20 7.71
CA VAL A 67 4.25 9.78 7.37
C VAL A 67 5.72 9.43 7.18
N PHE A 68 6.55 10.37 6.67
CA PHE A 68 7.93 10.08 6.36
C PHE A 68 8.73 9.84 7.67
N GLU A 69 9.53 8.78 7.70
CA GLU A 69 10.31 8.34 8.87
C GLU A 69 9.50 8.15 10.18
N ASN A 70 8.18 7.92 10.07
CA ASN A 70 7.30 7.70 11.22
C ASN A 70 6.77 6.26 11.26
N PRO A 71 7.43 5.33 11.98
CA PRO A 71 7.01 3.93 12.05
C PRO A 71 5.60 3.74 12.61
N LYS A 72 5.18 4.60 13.54
CA LYS A 72 3.83 4.52 14.14
C LYS A 72 2.73 4.81 13.12
N VAL A 73 2.98 5.76 12.24
CA VAL A 73 2.05 6.11 11.16
C VAL A 73 2.12 5.06 10.06
N LYS A 74 3.31 4.62 9.68
CA LYS A 74 3.49 3.56 8.66
C LYS A 74 2.81 2.25 9.05
N ALA A 75 2.75 1.92 10.33
CA ALA A 75 2.02 0.74 10.81
C ALA A 75 0.49 0.81 10.57
N LYS A 76 -0.05 2.01 10.27
CA LYS A 76 -1.48 2.22 9.92
C LYS A 76 -1.73 2.19 8.40
N VAL A 77 -0.67 2.03 7.59
CA VAL A 77 -0.75 2.12 6.12
C VAL A 77 -0.48 0.77 5.48
N GLY A 78 -1.48 0.22 4.82
CA GLY A 78 -1.31 -0.92 3.93
C GLY A 78 -0.97 -0.46 2.51
N TYR A 79 0.07 -1.01 1.90
CA TYR A 79 0.45 -0.74 0.52
C TYR A 79 0.58 -2.02 -0.29
N VAL A 80 -0.19 -2.11 -1.36
CA VAL A 80 -0.13 -3.23 -2.32
C VAL A 80 0.40 -2.71 -3.65
N ALA A 81 1.58 -3.19 -4.04
CA ALA A 81 2.22 -2.80 -5.29
C ALA A 81 1.69 -3.61 -6.48
N ASP A 82 1.80 -3.05 -7.71
CA ASP A 82 1.41 -3.72 -8.96
C ASP A 82 2.19 -5.01 -9.26
N SER A 83 3.40 -5.12 -8.75
CA SER A 83 4.25 -6.29 -8.87
C SER A 83 4.89 -6.58 -7.53
N ASN A 84 4.64 -7.77 -7.02
CA ASN A 84 5.20 -8.23 -5.77
C ASN A 84 6.08 -9.44 -6.03
N GLN A 85 7.35 -9.20 -6.35
CA GLN A 85 8.33 -10.25 -6.61
C GLN A 85 8.94 -10.83 -5.33
N TYR A 86 8.71 -10.17 -4.18
CA TYR A 86 9.37 -10.54 -2.92
C TYR A 86 8.93 -11.89 -2.36
N PHE A 87 7.73 -12.35 -2.70
CA PHE A 87 7.15 -13.59 -2.18
C PHE A 87 6.93 -14.68 -3.22
N ASP A 88 7.43 -14.52 -4.45
CA ASP A 88 7.19 -15.44 -5.57
C ASP A 88 7.55 -16.90 -5.26
N GLY A 89 8.59 -17.12 -4.46
CA GLY A 89 9.06 -18.45 -4.07
C GLY A 89 8.34 -19.06 -2.88
N TYR A 90 7.58 -18.26 -2.13
CA TYR A 90 6.90 -18.71 -0.92
C TYR A 90 5.57 -19.40 -1.24
N HIS A 91 5.19 -20.36 -0.41
CA HIS A 91 3.83 -20.86 -0.34
C HIS A 91 2.95 -19.82 0.38
N ILE A 92 1.64 -19.85 0.14
CA ILE A 92 0.72 -18.86 0.75
C ILE A 92 0.71 -19.01 2.28
N ASP A 93 0.76 -20.23 2.80
CA ASP A 93 0.82 -20.50 4.23
C ASP A 93 2.13 -19.98 4.88
N GLU A 94 3.26 -20.09 4.20
CA GLU A 94 4.54 -19.51 4.66
C GLU A 94 4.47 -17.99 4.72
N MET A 95 3.81 -17.38 3.74
CA MET A 95 3.59 -15.93 3.72
C MET A 95 2.67 -15.48 4.86
N ILE A 96 1.61 -16.22 5.14
CA ILE A 96 0.71 -15.94 6.28
C ILE A 96 1.50 -15.99 7.59
N GLU A 97 2.33 -17.00 7.77
CA GLU A 97 3.15 -17.13 8.98
C GLU A 97 4.15 -15.95 9.11
N PHE A 98 4.75 -15.52 8.01
CA PHE A 98 5.59 -14.33 7.99
C PHE A 98 4.83 -13.08 8.44
N TYR A 99 3.61 -12.84 7.91
CA TYR A 99 2.80 -11.68 8.30
C TYR A 99 2.36 -11.73 9.76
N LYS A 100 2.02 -12.90 10.30
CA LYS A 100 1.73 -13.08 11.74
C LYS A 100 2.89 -12.68 12.63
N GLN A 101 4.12 -12.97 12.21
CA GLN A 101 5.32 -12.60 12.96
C GLN A 101 5.65 -11.12 12.85
N MET A 102 5.42 -10.52 11.69
CA MET A 102 5.78 -9.12 11.41
C MET A 102 4.73 -8.12 11.91
N TYR A 103 3.46 -8.51 11.90
CA TYR A 103 2.34 -7.62 12.21
C TYR A 103 1.48 -8.20 13.34
N PRO A 104 1.59 -7.66 14.57
CA PRO A 104 0.80 -8.13 15.71
C PRO A 104 -0.71 -8.01 15.54
N THR A 105 -1.14 -7.14 14.62
CA THR A 105 -2.56 -6.89 14.29
C THR A 105 -3.09 -7.81 13.20
N PHE A 106 -2.25 -8.70 12.63
CA PHE A 106 -2.68 -9.60 11.55
C PHE A 106 -3.69 -10.63 12.05
N GLU A 107 -4.89 -10.63 11.46
CA GLU A 107 -5.96 -11.56 11.79
C GLU A 107 -6.05 -12.71 10.78
N GLU A 108 -5.40 -13.84 11.08
CA GLU A 108 -5.44 -15.04 10.25
C GLU A 108 -6.87 -15.52 9.95
N LYS A 109 -7.79 -15.32 10.89
CA LYS A 109 -9.20 -15.67 10.70
C LYS A 109 -9.83 -14.85 9.56
N ALA A 110 -9.57 -13.55 9.52
CA ALA A 110 -10.09 -12.68 8.45
C ALA A 110 -9.58 -13.13 7.07
N PHE A 111 -8.31 -13.53 6.97
CA PHE A 111 -7.75 -14.13 5.76
C PHE A 111 -8.48 -15.43 5.39
N LYS A 112 -8.69 -16.34 6.34
CA LYS A 112 -9.37 -17.63 6.10
C LYS A 112 -10.82 -17.44 5.64
N ASP A 113 -11.55 -16.54 6.28
CA ASP A 113 -12.93 -16.24 5.92
C ASP A 113 -13.01 -15.67 4.50
N TYR A 114 -12.10 -14.77 4.15
CA TYR A 114 -11.99 -14.26 2.79
C TYR A 114 -11.58 -15.34 1.79
N ASN A 115 -10.61 -16.18 2.14
CA ASN A 115 -10.15 -17.23 1.26
C ASN A 115 -11.25 -18.24 0.90
N GLN A 116 -12.23 -18.45 1.79
CA GLN A 116 -13.40 -19.29 1.47
C GLN A 116 -14.19 -18.74 0.27
N SER A 117 -14.22 -17.42 0.08
CA SER A 117 -14.93 -16.80 -1.03
C SER A 117 -14.17 -16.81 -2.35
N ILE A 118 -12.83 -16.77 -2.31
CA ILE A 118 -11.98 -16.72 -3.52
C ILE A 118 -11.37 -18.07 -3.89
N GLY A 119 -11.35 -19.04 -2.95
CA GLY A 119 -10.93 -20.42 -3.19
C GLY A 119 -9.46 -20.57 -3.56
N LEU A 120 -8.55 -19.78 -2.95
CA LEU A 120 -7.12 -19.97 -3.17
C LEU A 120 -6.63 -21.24 -2.47
N ASP A 121 -5.87 -22.05 -3.20
CA ASP A 121 -5.15 -23.19 -2.66
C ASP A 121 -3.88 -22.68 -1.94
N VAL A 122 -3.93 -22.67 -0.61
CA VAL A 122 -2.84 -22.13 0.24
C VAL A 122 -1.54 -22.93 0.15
N SER A 123 -1.58 -24.14 -0.42
CA SER A 123 -0.39 -24.97 -0.66
C SER A 123 0.39 -24.53 -1.89
N LYS A 124 -0.20 -23.71 -2.76
CA LYS A 124 0.46 -23.20 -3.96
C LYS A 124 1.47 -22.11 -3.63
N ARG A 125 2.47 -22.01 -4.50
CA ARG A 125 3.42 -20.90 -4.44
C ARG A 125 2.81 -19.65 -5.06
N ILE A 126 3.19 -18.48 -4.57
CA ILE A 126 2.69 -17.18 -5.05
C ILE A 126 2.89 -17.05 -6.57
N ARG A 127 4.04 -17.48 -7.11
CA ARG A 127 4.34 -17.46 -8.56
C ARG A 127 3.41 -18.33 -9.44
N GLU A 128 2.69 -19.28 -8.82
CA GLU A 128 1.76 -20.19 -9.53
C GLU A 128 0.35 -19.60 -9.61
N LEU A 129 0.12 -18.49 -8.92
CA LEU A 129 -1.14 -17.77 -8.91
C LEU A 129 -1.25 -16.85 -10.14
N SER A 130 -2.48 -16.62 -10.59
CA SER A 130 -2.72 -15.50 -11.51
C SER A 130 -2.40 -14.18 -10.83
N LYS A 131 -2.10 -13.13 -11.62
CA LYS A 131 -1.83 -11.79 -11.08
C LYS A 131 -2.95 -11.33 -10.14
N GLY A 132 -4.22 -11.54 -10.50
CA GLY A 132 -5.38 -11.18 -9.67
C GLY A 132 -5.43 -11.97 -8.38
N GLN A 133 -5.16 -13.27 -8.41
CA GLN A 133 -5.13 -14.11 -7.21
C GLN A 133 -3.99 -13.70 -6.27
N ALA A 134 -2.79 -13.44 -6.79
CA ALA A 134 -1.66 -12.97 -6.00
C ALA A 134 -1.96 -11.61 -5.35
N MET A 135 -2.55 -10.67 -6.09
CA MET A 135 -2.97 -9.37 -5.56
C MET A 135 -4.04 -9.50 -4.48
N SER A 136 -5.04 -10.37 -4.68
CA SER A 136 -6.06 -10.65 -3.67
C SER A 136 -5.45 -11.22 -2.38
N CYS A 137 -4.49 -12.12 -2.50
CA CYS A 137 -3.77 -12.67 -1.36
C CYS A 137 -3.07 -11.58 -0.55
N LEU A 138 -2.35 -10.67 -1.24
CA LEU A 138 -1.60 -9.58 -0.61
C LEU A 138 -2.49 -8.52 0.04
N LEU A 139 -3.64 -8.21 -0.55
CA LEU A 139 -4.60 -7.25 0.01
C LEU A 139 -5.06 -7.63 1.42
N TYR A 140 -5.25 -8.92 1.68
CA TYR A 140 -5.72 -9.41 2.98
C TYR A 140 -4.60 -9.77 3.95
N THR A 141 -3.36 -9.76 3.49
CA THR A 141 -2.18 -9.92 4.34
C THR A 141 -1.51 -8.58 4.66
N SER A 142 -1.94 -7.49 4.04
CA SER A 142 -1.51 -6.13 4.42
C SER A 142 -2.13 -5.72 5.75
N PRO A 143 -1.37 -5.06 6.63
CA PRO A 143 -1.83 -4.62 7.94
C PRO A 143 -2.94 -3.59 7.85
#